data_e823d0aec5e7f0b8cef1ce29fb13cc5c
#
_entry.id   e823d0aec5e7f0b8cef1ce29fb13cc5c
#
_cell.length_a   1.000
_cell.length_b   1.000
_cell.length_c   1.000
_cell.angle_alpha   90.00
_cell.angle_beta   90.00
_cell.angle_gamma   90.00
#
_symmetry.space_group_name_H-M   'P 1'
#
loop_
_entity.id
_entity.type
_entity.pdbx_description
1 polymer ?
#
loop_
_entity_poly.entity_id
_entity_poly.type
_entity_poly.pdbx_seq_one_letter_code
_entity_poly.pdbx_strand_id
1 'polypeptide(L)'
;MLTDIKVKDLYPHPQNPRKDVGDVSELADSIKNQGIFQNLTVIKGGAGVPDGVDGYTVIIGHRRLAASKLAGIETVPCSIVEMDEKQQVATMLLENMQRTDLTAYEQARGFQMMLDLGETQKSIAEKTGFSPATVSQRLQLIKLDQSLLEKASAKQISIVDLNKLNKIDDIKKRNLLLKLIGSSNFDYEYKRILDNQKREKAHNAWRKVLIE
;
A
#
# COMPACT_ATOMS: atom_id res chain seq x y z
N MET A 1 -17.88 0.11 21.48
CA MET A 1 -18.93 -0.78 22.00
C MET A 1 -19.09 -1.96 21.05
N LEU A 2 -19.15 -3.20 21.55
CA LEU A 2 -19.36 -4.39 20.72
C LEU A 2 -20.87 -4.65 20.59
N THR A 3 -21.38 -4.81 19.36
CA THR A 3 -22.80 -5.06 19.08
C THR A 3 -22.97 -5.78 17.73
N ASP A 4 -24.07 -6.54 17.60
CA ASP A 4 -24.42 -7.15 16.33
C ASP A 4 -25.18 -6.14 15.45
N ILE A 5 -24.68 -5.94 14.22
CA ILE A 5 -25.25 -5.03 13.24
C ILE A 5 -25.72 -5.84 12.03
N LYS A 6 -26.87 -5.47 11.47
CA LYS A 6 -27.40 -6.11 10.27
C LYS A 6 -26.47 -5.82 9.07
N VAL A 7 -26.14 -6.86 8.33
CA VAL A 7 -25.23 -6.78 7.16
C VAL A 7 -25.71 -5.79 6.09
N LYS A 8 -27.02 -5.62 5.97
CA LYS A 8 -27.65 -4.65 5.06
C LYS A 8 -27.38 -3.20 5.44
N ASP A 9 -27.11 -2.91 6.72
CA ASP A 9 -26.86 -1.57 7.25
C ASP A 9 -25.34 -1.24 7.30
N LEU A 10 -24.51 -2.14 6.75
CA LEU A 10 -23.06 -2.01 6.67
C LEU A 10 -22.61 -1.67 5.25
N TYR A 11 -21.90 -0.55 5.13
CA TYR A 11 -21.40 0.01 3.86
C TYR A 11 -19.87 0.04 3.85
N PRO A 12 -19.22 -0.32 2.73
CA PRO A 12 -17.76 -0.23 2.62
C PRO A 12 -17.33 1.23 2.53
N HIS A 13 -16.18 1.55 3.11
CA HIS A 13 -15.61 2.90 2.99
C HIS A 13 -15.14 3.16 1.55
N PRO A 14 -15.53 4.27 0.86
CA PRO A 14 -15.21 4.54 -0.54
C PRO A 14 -13.72 4.74 -0.81
N GLN A 15 -12.97 5.24 0.19
CA GLN A 15 -11.52 5.43 0.11
C GLN A 15 -10.71 4.23 0.63
N ASN A 16 -11.33 3.05 0.76
CA ASN A 16 -10.57 1.86 1.14
C ASN A 16 -9.40 1.64 0.16
N PRO A 17 -8.15 1.55 0.63
CA PRO A 17 -6.98 1.27 -0.22
C PRO A 17 -7.11 -0.05 -0.98
N ARG A 18 -7.76 -1.04 -0.38
CA ARG A 18 -8.06 -2.32 -1.01
C ARG A 18 -9.32 -2.21 -1.87
N LYS A 19 -9.13 -1.96 -3.19
CA LYS A 19 -10.25 -1.86 -4.14
C LYS A 19 -10.87 -3.21 -4.51
N ASP A 20 -10.04 -4.26 -4.55
CA ASP A 20 -10.47 -5.63 -4.81
C ASP A 20 -10.32 -6.47 -3.55
N VAL A 21 -11.41 -7.01 -3.07
CA VAL A 21 -11.43 -7.92 -1.91
C VAL A 21 -11.00 -9.35 -2.28
N GLY A 22 -10.85 -9.64 -3.59
CA GLY A 22 -10.54 -10.95 -4.14
C GLY A 22 -11.64 -11.97 -3.90
N ASP A 23 -11.34 -13.23 -4.18
CA ASP A 23 -12.25 -14.32 -3.87
C ASP A 23 -12.45 -14.46 -2.36
N VAL A 24 -13.71 -14.50 -1.94
CA VAL A 24 -14.12 -14.64 -0.54
C VAL A 24 -14.97 -15.89 -0.29
N SER A 25 -15.02 -16.83 -1.26
CA SER A 25 -15.87 -18.01 -1.18
C SER A 25 -15.52 -18.91 0.01
N GLU A 26 -14.24 -19.26 0.18
CA GLU A 26 -13.78 -20.06 1.33
C GLU A 26 -14.06 -19.34 2.67
N LEU A 27 -13.87 -18.03 2.71
CA LEU A 27 -14.17 -17.23 3.90
C LEU A 27 -15.67 -17.20 4.19
N ALA A 28 -16.52 -17.14 3.14
CA ALA A 28 -17.98 -17.18 3.28
C ALA A 28 -18.44 -18.53 3.84
N ASP A 29 -17.88 -19.63 3.36
CA ASP A 29 -18.16 -20.98 3.87
C ASP A 29 -17.72 -21.13 5.34
N SER A 30 -16.55 -20.62 5.69
CA SER A 30 -16.07 -20.59 7.07
C SER A 30 -17.01 -19.78 7.98
N ILE A 31 -17.42 -18.59 7.57
CA ILE A 31 -18.34 -17.72 8.31
C ILE A 31 -19.70 -18.39 8.49
N LYS A 32 -20.20 -19.07 7.45
CA LYS A 32 -21.48 -19.79 7.53
C LYS A 32 -21.45 -20.93 8.53
N ASN A 33 -20.33 -21.64 8.63
CA ASN A 33 -20.20 -22.83 9.48
C ASN A 33 -19.78 -22.52 10.91
N GLN A 34 -18.95 -21.49 11.11
CA GLN A 34 -18.29 -21.21 12.40
C GLN A 34 -18.58 -19.82 12.95
N GLY A 35 -19.26 -18.96 12.18
CA GLY A 35 -19.46 -17.55 12.53
C GLY A 35 -18.22 -16.68 12.33
N ILE A 36 -18.28 -15.46 12.82
CA ILE A 36 -17.20 -14.47 12.72
C ILE A 36 -16.43 -14.43 14.03
N PHE A 37 -15.17 -14.88 14.02
CA PHE A 37 -14.31 -14.84 15.21
C PHE A 37 -13.71 -13.45 15.49
N GLN A 38 -13.52 -12.66 14.44
CA GLN A 38 -12.95 -11.32 14.56
C GLN A 38 -13.98 -10.29 14.09
N ASN A 39 -14.48 -9.48 15.00
CA ASN A 39 -15.47 -8.43 14.73
C ASN A 39 -14.99 -7.41 13.69
N LEU A 40 -15.93 -6.78 13.00
CA LEU A 40 -15.65 -5.65 12.12
C LEU A 40 -15.47 -4.37 12.97
N THR A 41 -14.68 -3.43 12.49
CA THR A 41 -14.62 -2.08 13.09
C THR A 41 -15.39 -1.12 12.19
N VAL A 42 -16.34 -0.41 12.79
CA VAL A 42 -17.27 0.46 12.06
C VAL A 42 -17.42 1.82 12.75
N ILE A 43 -17.81 2.83 11.99
CA ILE A 43 -18.28 4.12 12.51
C ILE A 43 -19.77 4.28 12.19
N LYS A 44 -20.51 5.02 13.02
CA LYS A 44 -21.91 5.36 12.72
C LYS A 44 -21.95 6.42 11.62
N GLY A 45 -22.76 6.19 10.56
CA GLY A 45 -22.81 7.05 9.39
C GLY A 45 -21.52 7.02 8.57
N GLY A 46 -21.09 8.16 8.06
CA GLY A 46 -19.82 8.35 7.33
C GLY A 46 -19.95 8.21 5.82
N ALA A 47 -18.81 8.34 5.12
CA ALA A 47 -18.73 8.49 3.66
C ALA A 47 -19.26 7.29 2.85
N GLY A 48 -19.42 6.13 3.47
CA GLY A 48 -19.94 4.92 2.81
C GLY A 48 -21.47 4.82 2.85
N VAL A 49 -22.12 5.52 3.78
CA VAL A 49 -23.58 5.42 4.00
C VAL A 49 -24.30 6.41 3.10
N PRO A 50 -25.34 5.97 2.35
CA PRO A 50 -26.16 6.90 1.53
C PRO A 50 -26.86 7.97 2.39
N ASP A 51 -27.10 9.14 1.82
CA ASP A 51 -27.79 10.24 2.48
C ASP A 51 -29.18 9.81 2.98
N GLY A 52 -29.49 10.16 4.24
CA GLY A 52 -30.78 9.84 4.86
C GLY A 52 -30.94 8.39 5.33
N VAL A 53 -29.91 7.57 5.21
CA VAL A 53 -29.92 6.18 5.69
C VAL A 53 -29.25 6.10 7.07
N ASP A 54 -29.90 5.42 8.02
CA ASP A 54 -29.24 5.05 9.29
C ASP A 54 -28.39 3.79 9.08
N GLY A 55 -27.08 3.96 9.04
CA GLY A 55 -26.15 2.87 8.73
C GLY A 55 -24.77 3.12 9.28
N TYR A 56 -23.85 2.21 8.95
CA TYR A 56 -22.49 2.21 9.46
C TYR A 56 -21.47 2.04 8.32
N THR A 57 -20.40 2.82 8.37
CA THR A 57 -19.27 2.64 7.45
C THR A 57 -18.23 1.70 8.04
N VAL A 58 -17.85 0.67 7.29
CA VAL A 58 -16.82 -0.30 7.69
C VAL A 58 -15.43 0.27 7.48
N ILE A 59 -14.62 0.32 8.52
CA ILE A 59 -13.24 0.77 8.53
C ILE A 59 -12.28 -0.42 8.42
N ILE A 60 -12.50 -1.48 9.22
CA ILE A 60 -11.71 -2.71 9.20
C ILE A 60 -12.65 -3.90 9.00
N GLY A 61 -12.26 -4.82 8.10
CA GLY A 61 -12.98 -6.07 7.87
C GLY A 61 -13.78 -6.13 6.57
N HIS A 62 -13.40 -5.39 5.54
CA HIS A 62 -14.09 -5.36 4.24
C HIS A 62 -14.25 -6.74 3.59
N ARG A 63 -13.24 -7.64 3.69
CA ARG A 63 -13.37 -9.03 3.22
C ARG A 63 -14.42 -9.82 4.00
N ARG A 64 -14.46 -9.62 5.33
CA ARG A 64 -15.47 -10.26 6.20
C ARG A 64 -16.87 -9.77 5.88
N LEU A 65 -17.03 -8.46 5.62
CA LEU A 65 -18.31 -7.92 5.15
C LEU A 65 -18.74 -8.56 3.82
N ALA A 66 -17.83 -8.63 2.84
CA ALA A 66 -18.12 -9.24 1.53
C ALA A 66 -18.48 -10.72 1.67
N ALA A 67 -17.71 -11.47 2.47
CA ALA A 67 -17.97 -12.89 2.74
C ALA A 67 -19.29 -13.11 3.50
N SER A 68 -19.65 -12.24 4.45
CA SER A 68 -20.94 -12.32 5.18
C SER A 68 -22.12 -12.06 4.26
N LYS A 69 -21.98 -11.11 3.32
CA LYS A 69 -22.99 -10.89 2.26
C LYS A 69 -23.17 -12.12 1.39
N LEU A 70 -22.06 -12.74 0.94
CA LEU A 70 -22.07 -13.95 0.13
C LEU A 70 -22.67 -15.15 0.89
N ALA A 71 -22.35 -15.29 2.18
CA ALA A 71 -22.85 -16.36 3.06
C ALA A 71 -24.34 -16.18 3.48
N GLY A 72 -24.95 -15.02 3.19
CA GLY A 72 -26.33 -14.72 3.57
C GLY A 72 -26.52 -14.54 5.08
N ILE A 73 -25.47 -14.13 5.81
CA ILE A 73 -25.54 -13.86 7.25
C ILE A 73 -26.34 -12.59 7.50
N GLU A 74 -27.28 -12.64 8.45
CA GLU A 74 -28.17 -11.51 8.75
C GLU A 74 -27.47 -10.42 9.58
N THR A 75 -26.72 -10.81 10.60
CA THR A 75 -26.00 -9.90 11.52
C THR A 75 -24.55 -10.31 11.70
N VAL A 76 -23.70 -9.35 11.96
CA VAL A 76 -22.26 -9.57 12.21
C VAL A 76 -21.80 -8.77 13.42
N PRO A 77 -20.86 -9.30 14.23
CA PRO A 77 -20.34 -8.59 15.39
C PRO A 77 -19.46 -7.42 14.95
N CYS A 78 -19.78 -6.23 15.45
CA CYS A 78 -19.10 -4.98 15.12
C CYS A 78 -18.62 -4.25 16.36
N SER A 79 -17.45 -3.65 16.28
CA SER A 79 -16.93 -2.67 17.23
C SER A 79 -17.20 -1.27 16.69
N ILE A 80 -18.12 -0.54 17.33
CA ILE A 80 -18.41 0.84 16.95
C ILE A 80 -17.37 1.74 17.60
N VAL A 81 -16.73 2.57 16.77
CA VAL A 81 -15.70 3.54 17.18
C VAL A 81 -16.06 4.93 16.63
N GLU A 82 -15.48 5.96 17.23
CA GLU A 82 -15.52 7.33 16.74
C GLU A 82 -14.18 7.69 16.12
N MET A 83 -14.19 8.13 14.87
CA MET A 83 -12.99 8.52 14.13
C MET A 83 -13.32 9.68 13.19
N ASP A 84 -12.48 10.70 13.15
CA ASP A 84 -12.51 11.69 12.09
C ASP A 84 -12.05 11.09 10.75
N GLU A 85 -12.29 11.78 9.64
CA GLU A 85 -11.97 11.28 8.28
C GLU A 85 -10.48 10.91 8.13
N LYS A 86 -9.58 11.71 8.72
CA LYS A 86 -8.14 11.47 8.67
C LYS A 86 -7.78 10.18 9.41
N GLN A 87 -8.35 9.97 10.59
CA GLN A 87 -8.16 8.77 11.39
C GLN A 87 -8.70 7.52 10.68
N GLN A 88 -9.87 7.62 10.00
CA GLN A 88 -10.44 6.53 9.22
C GLN A 88 -9.47 6.08 8.12
N VAL A 89 -8.98 7.01 7.30
CA VAL A 89 -8.06 6.71 6.20
C VAL A 89 -6.73 6.17 6.73
N ALA A 90 -6.16 6.77 7.78
CA ALA A 90 -4.94 6.30 8.41
C ALA A 90 -5.06 4.88 8.95
N THR A 91 -6.19 4.54 9.57
CA THR A 91 -6.47 3.20 10.13
C THR A 91 -6.57 2.15 9.01
N MET A 92 -7.31 2.46 7.94
CA MET A 92 -7.42 1.56 6.79
C MET A 92 -6.08 1.35 6.08
N LEU A 93 -5.28 2.41 5.93
CA LEU A 93 -3.93 2.31 5.37
C LEU A 93 -3.03 1.42 6.23
N LEU A 94 -3.03 1.61 7.54
CA LEU A 94 -2.22 0.83 8.45
C LEU A 94 -2.60 -0.66 8.42
N GLU A 95 -3.90 -0.97 8.46
CA GLU A 95 -4.38 -2.35 8.31
C GLU A 95 -3.93 -2.97 7.00
N ASN A 96 -4.07 -2.23 5.89
CA ASN A 96 -3.64 -2.70 4.58
C ASN A 96 -2.12 -2.93 4.52
N MET A 97 -1.30 -2.09 5.18
CA MET A 97 0.16 -2.21 5.22
C MET A 97 0.66 -3.45 6.00
N GLN A 98 -0.16 -4.04 6.86
CA GLN A 98 0.16 -5.27 7.59
C GLN A 98 0.02 -6.55 6.74
N ARG A 99 -0.44 -6.44 5.50
CA ARG A 99 -0.56 -7.58 4.59
C ARG A 99 0.84 -8.02 4.12
N THR A 100 1.01 -9.34 4.01
CA THR A 100 2.27 -9.96 3.56
C THR A 100 2.40 -10.07 2.04
N ASP A 101 1.30 -9.90 1.31
CA ASP A 101 1.22 -10.06 -0.15
C ASP A 101 1.37 -8.74 -0.93
N LEU A 102 1.64 -7.61 -0.24
CA LEU A 102 1.83 -6.33 -0.90
C LEU A 102 3.11 -6.29 -1.73
N THR A 103 2.97 -5.89 -2.98
CA THR A 103 4.11 -5.57 -3.84
C THR A 103 4.87 -4.35 -3.30
N ALA A 104 6.13 -4.22 -3.71
CA ALA A 104 6.94 -3.05 -3.34
C ALA A 104 6.31 -1.72 -3.80
N TYR A 105 5.57 -1.73 -4.90
CA TYR A 105 4.84 -0.58 -5.40
C TYR A 105 3.63 -0.21 -4.54
N GLU A 106 2.84 -1.20 -4.14
CA GLU A 106 1.70 -0.98 -3.23
C GLU A 106 2.17 -0.47 -1.88
N GLN A 107 3.29 -1.02 -1.35
CA GLN A 107 3.93 -0.49 -0.14
C GLN A 107 4.34 0.98 -0.32
N ALA A 108 4.99 1.31 -1.46
CA ALA A 108 5.40 2.68 -1.76
C ALA A 108 4.22 3.64 -1.79
N ARG A 109 3.12 3.27 -2.46
CA ARG A 109 1.88 4.06 -2.49
C ARG A 109 1.27 4.22 -1.10
N GLY A 110 1.20 3.16 -0.31
CA GLY A 110 0.70 3.22 1.06
C GLY A 110 1.53 4.18 1.93
N PHE A 111 2.85 4.11 1.85
CA PHE A 111 3.74 5.04 2.59
C PHE A 111 3.58 6.49 2.11
N GLN A 112 3.41 6.72 0.80
CA GLN A 112 3.16 8.08 0.29
C GLN A 112 1.84 8.64 0.82
N MET A 113 0.77 7.84 0.80
CA MET A 113 -0.52 8.26 1.36
C MET A 113 -0.42 8.57 2.87
N MET A 114 0.39 7.82 3.62
CA MET A 114 0.64 8.13 5.05
C MET A 114 1.40 9.45 5.22
N LEU A 115 2.39 9.74 4.36
CA LEU A 115 3.08 11.05 4.34
C LEU A 115 2.10 12.19 4.03
N ASP A 116 1.21 12.00 3.04
CA ASP A 116 0.20 13.00 2.64
C ASP A 116 -0.78 13.29 3.78
N LEU A 117 -1.03 12.32 4.67
CA LEU A 117 -1.78 12.48 5.90
C LEU A 117 -0.96 13.17 7.03
N GLY A 118 0.30 13.54 6.78
CA GLY A 118 1.16 14.24 7.72
C GLY A 118 2.01 13.34 8.62
N GLU A 119 2.09 12.03 8.35
CA GLU A 119 3.01 11.13 9.03
C GLU A 119 4.45 11.42 8.59
N THR A 120 5.42 11.13 9.46
CA THR A 120 6.84 11.16 9.11
C THR A 120 7.32 9.77 8.71
N GLN A 121 8.42 9.67 7.94
CA GLN A 121 9.01 8.37 7.61
C GLN A 121 9.35 7.53 8.85
N LYS A 122 9.75 8.17 9.94
CA LYS A 122 10.02 7.52 11.23
C LYS A 122 8.73 6.95 11.82
N SER A 123 7.67 7.75 11.90
CA SER A 123 6.37 7.31 12.39
C SER A 123 5.78 6.17 11.54
N ILE A 124 5.93 6.25 10.21
CA ILE A 124 5.51 5.18 9.30
C ILE A 124 6.27 3.87 9.61
N ALA A 125 7.58 3.93 9.79
CA ALA A 125 8.39 2.77 10.13
C ALA A 125 7.94 2.13 11.46
N GLU A 126 7.74 2.94 12.49
CA GLU A 126 7.27 2.49 13.81
C GLU A 126 5.87 1.85 13.75
N LYS A 127 4.93 2.45 13.02
CA LYS A 127 3.54 1.97 12.91
C LYS A 127 3.39 0.73 12.05
N THR A 128 4.19 0.60 10.99
CA THR A 128 4.07 -0.49 10.01
C THR A 128 4.99 -1.67 10.29
N GLY A 129 6.00 -1.50 11.16
CA GLY A 129 7.01 -2.51 11.46
C GLY A 129 8.11 -2.64 10.40
N PHE A 130 8.10 -1.79 9.35
CA PHE A 130 9.19 -1.74 8.38
C PHE A 130 10.39 -0.95 8.91
N SER A 131 11.61 -1.28 8.44
CA SER A 131 12.77 -0.46 8.78
C SER A 131 12.68 0.93 8.12
N PRO A 132 13.23 2.01 8.75
CA PRO A 132 13.29 3.33 8.12
C PRO A 132 13.97 3.32 6.75
N ALA A 133 14.99 2.48 6.57
CA ALA A 133 15.65 2.29 5.28
C ALA A 133 14.69 1.72 4.22
N THR A 134 13.87 0.72 4.59
CA THR A 134 12.85 0.15 3.69
C THR A 134 11.82 1.20 3.30
N VAL A 135 11.29 1.98 4.24
CA VAL A 135 10.34 3.06 3.97
C VAL A 135 10.93 4.07 2.98
N SER A 136 12.16 4.54 3.24
CA SER A 136 12.86 5.48 2.34
C SER A 136 13.06 4.90 0.93
N GLN A 137 13.52 3.65 0.83
CA GLN A 137 13.72 2.97 -0.46
C GLN A 137 12.40 2.81 -1.25
N ARG A 138 11.31 2.47 -0.60
CA ARG A 138 9.99 2.35 -1.25
C ARG A 138 9.50 3.71 -1.75
N LEU A 139 9.64 4.77 -0.97
CA LEU A 139 9.26 6.12 -1.37
C LEU A 139 10.04 6.64 -2.59
N GLN A 140 11.29 6.18 -2.83
CA GLN A 140 12.00 6.51 -4.06
C GLN A 140 11.31 5.94 -5.32
N LEU A 141 10.52 4.88 -5.21
CA LEU A 141 9.79 4.31 -6.34
C LEU A 141 8.70 5.24 -6.87
N ILE A 142 8.06 6.02 -5.98
CA ILE A 142 7.00 6.97 -6.36
C ILE A 142 7.50 8.04 -7.33
N LYS A 143 8.82 8.31 -7.32
CA LYS A 143 9.46 9.26 -8.24
C LYS A 143 9.65 8.73 -9.66
N LEU A 144 9.46 7.44 -9.87
CA LEU A 144 9.57 6.80 -11.17
C LEU A 144 8.29 7.00 -12.00
N ASP A 145 8.39 6.74 -13.29
CA ASP A 145 7.21 6.75 -14.18
C ASP A 145 6.20 5.70 -13.72
N GLN A 146 5.01 6.16 -13.34
CA GLN A 146 3.96 5.34 -12.73
C GLN A 146 3.48 4.24 -13.68
N SER A 147 3.33 4.54 -14.96
CA SER A 147 2.86 3.58 -15.96
C SER A 147 3.88 2.45 -16.19
N LEU A 148 5.17 2.77 -16.12
CA LEU A 148 6.24 1.79 -16.21
C LEU A 148 6.34 0.95 -14.94
N LEU A 149 6.13 1.58 -13.79
CA LEU A 149 6.21 0.92 -12.50
C LEU A 149 5.05 -0.08 -12.31
N GLU A 150 3.84 0.27 -12.73
CA GLU A 150 2.69 -0.65 -12.74
C GLU A 150 2.95 -1.89 -13.60
N LYS A 151 3.45 -1.68 -14.83
CA LYS A 151 3.82 -2.78 -15.75
C LYS A 151 4.94 -3.67 -15.19
N ALA A 152 5.92 -3.06 -14.53
CA ALA A 152 7.04 -3.80 -13.94
C ALA A 152 6.60 -4.54 -12.65
N SER A 153 5.71 -3.96 -11.84
CA SER A 153 5.16 -4.60 -10.64
C SER A 153 4.36 -5.86 -10.95
N ALA A 154 3.63 -5.88 -12.07
CA ALA A 154 2.95 -7.09 -12.55
C ALA A 154 3.91 -8.26 -12.81
N LYS A 155 5.21 -7.98 -13.07
CA LYS A 155 6.29 -8.99 -13.24
C LYS A 155 7.03 -9.31 -11.94
N GLN A 156 6.52 -8.88 -10.78
CA GLN A 156 7.14 -9.08 -9.46
C GLN A 156 8.61 -8.59 -9.41
N ILE A 157 8.80 -7.27 -9.39
CA ILE A 157 10.13 -6.66 -9.27
C ILE A 157 10.82 -7.19 -8.00
N SER A 158 12.01 -7.79 -8.17
CA SER A 158 12.79 -8.29 -7.06
C SER A 158 13.33 -7.15 -6.19
N ILE A 159 13.52 -7.40 -4.89
CA ILE A 159 14.18 -6.45 -3.96
C ILE A 159 15.59 -6.10 -4.46
N VAL A 160 16.27 -7.05 -5.10
CA VAL A 160 17.61 -6.86 -5.67
C VAL A 160 17.57 -5.84 -6.81
N ASP A 161 16.59 -5.94 -7.71
CA ASP A 161 16.45 -5.00 -8.84
C ASP A 161 16.04 -3.60 -8.36
N LEU A 162 15.17 -3.51 -7.35
CA LEU A 162 14.84 -2.24 -6.70
C LEU A 162 16.08 -1.56 -6.09
N ASN A 163 16.93 -2.34 -5.41
CA ASN A 163 18.17 -1.82 -4.84
C ASN A 163 19.15 -1.36 -5.92
N LYS A 164 19.16 -2.01 -7.10
CA LYS A 164 19.93 -1.55 -8.26
C LYS A 164 19.41 -0.22 -8.80
N LEU A 165 18.09 -0.08 -8.98
CA LEU A 165 17.46 1.18 -9.41
C LEU A 165 17.78 2.32 -8.46
N ASN A 166 17.72 2.10 -7.14
CA ASN A 166 17.96 3.13 -6.14
C ASN A 166 19.42 3.63 -6.10
N LYS A 167 20.38 2.89 -6.67
CA LYS A 167 21.79 3.33 -6.78
C LYS A 167 22.03 4.30 -7.93
N ILE A 168 21.08 4.46 -8.84
CA ILE A 168 21.19 5.38 -9.97
C ILE A 168 20.53 6.70 -9.58
N ASP A 169 21.27 7.82 -9.62
CA ASP A 169 20.78 9.14 -9.20
C ASP A 169 19.79 9.74 -10.21
N ASP A 170 20.04 9.55 -11.51
CA ASP A 170 19.25 10.12 -12.59
C ASP A 170 17.95 9.35 -12.81
N ILE A 171 16.82 10.06 -12.65
CA ILE A 171 15.47 9.51 -12.80
C ILE A 171 15.19 8.99 -14.23
N LYS A 172 15.72 9.66 -15.27
CA LYS A 172 15.51 9.22 -16.65
C LYS A 172 16.24 7.90 -16.90
N LYS A 173 17.47 7.76 -16.37
CA LYS A 173 18.24 6.52 -16.42
C LYS A 173 17.58 5.41 -15.60
N ARG A 174 16.96 5.72 -14.44
CA ARG A 174 16.14 4.75 -13.68
C ARG A 174 14.94 4.26 -14.48
N ASN A 175 14.20 5.17 -15.13
CA ASN A 175 13.03 4.80 -15.95
C ASN A 175 13.44 3.94 -17.16
N LEU A 176 14.63 4.18 -17.75
CA LEU A 176 15.18 3.32 -18.79
C LEU A 176 15.43 1.90 -18.27
N LEU A 177 16.07 1.77 -17.11
CA LEU A 177 16.33 0.48 -16.48
C LEU A 177 15.02 -0.23 -16.08
N LEU A 178 14.02 0.52 -15.61
CA LEU A 178 12.72 -0.03 -15.25
C LEU A 178 12.03 -0.71 -16.44
N LYS A 179 12.17 -0.18 -17.67
CA LYS A 179 11.68 -0.83 -18.90
C LYS A 179 12.34 -2.19 -19.18
N LEU A 180 13.58 -2.35 -18.74
CA LEU A 180 14.41 -3.53 -19.00
C LEU A 180 14.30 -4.59 -17.92
N ILE A 181 13.60 -4.32 -16.80
CA ILE A 181 13.42 -5.30 -15.71
C ILE A 181 12.85 -6.60 -16.25
N GLY A 182 13.50 -7.71 -15.85
CA GLY A 182 13.14 -9.06 -16.30
C GLY A 182 13.70 -9.44 -17.68
N SER A 183 14.47 -8.57 -18.33
CA SER A 183 15.20 -8.91 -19.57
C SER A 183 16.68 -9.22 -19.29
N SER A 184 17.31 -9.97 -20.20
CA SER A 184 18.75 -10.28 -20.16
C SER A 184 19.64 -9.04 -20.22
N ASN A 185 19.12 -7.92 -20.74
CA ASN A 185 19.86 -6.68 -20.92
C ASN A 185 19.87 -5.79 -19.66
N PHE A 186 19.06 -6.09 -18.65
CA PHE A 186 18.93 -5.25 -17.45
C PHE A 186 20.27 -5.09 -16.70
N ASP A 187 20.95 -6.19 -16.41
CA ASP A 187 22.20 -6.17 -15.66
C ASP A 187 23.36 -5.51 -16.42
N TYR A 188 23.41 -5.68 -17.74
CA TYR A 188 24.39 -5.02 -18.59
C TYR A 188 24.19 -3.49 -18.56
N GLU A 189 22.99 -3.02 -18.85
CA GLU A 189 22.67 -1.60 -18.85
C GLU A 189 22.84 -0.96 -17.47
N TYR A 190 22.44 -1.67 -16.39
CA TYR A 190 22.67 -1.22 -15.03
C TYR A 190 24.16 -0.97 -14.75
N LYS A 191 25.05 -1.92 -15.05
CA LYS A 191 26.49 -1.76 -14.86
C LYS A 191 27.02 -0.59 -15.66
N ARG A 192 26.64 -0.47 -16.94
CA ARG A 192 27.05 0.63 -17.82
C ARG A 192 26.67 2.00 -17.26
N ILE A 193 25.43 2.15 -16.81
CA ILE A 193 24.92 3.41 -16.24
C ILE A 193 25.61 3.73 -14.91
N LEU A 194 25.80 2.73 -14.06
CA LEU A 194 26.46 2.90 -12.75
C LEU A 194 27.93 3.32 -12.90
N ASP A 195 28.66 2.73 -13.83
CA ASP A 195 30.07 3.06 -14.09
C ASP A 195 30.21 4.47 -14.66
N ASN A 196 29.33 4.87 -15.58
CA ASN A 196 29.29 6.25 -16.07
C ASN A 196 28.99 7.25 -14.94
N GLN A 197 28.01 6.96 -14.06
CA GLN A 197 27.71 7.81 -12.91
C GLN A 197 28.92 7.96 -11.97
N LYS A 198 29.68 6.90 -11.71
CA LYS A 198 30.90 6.95 -10.91
C LYS A 198 31.98 7.82 -11.55
N ARG A 199 32.19 7.67 -12.88
CA ARG A 199 33.15 8.48 -13.65
C ARG A 199 32.78 9.96 -13.62
N GLU A 200 31.50 10.30 -13.82
CA GLU A 200 30.98 11.67 -13.74
C GLU A 200 31.20 12.29 -12.35
N LYS A 201 30.90 11.52 -11.28
CA LYS A 201 31.15 11.97 -9.89
C LYS A 201 32.64 12.20 -9.62
N ALA A 202 33.51 11.29 -10.03
CA ALA A 202 34.96 11.44 -9.86
C ALA A 202 35.49 12.64 -10.63
N HIS A 203 35.05 12.84 -11.89
CA HIS A 203 35.43 13.99 -12.70
C HIS A 203 34.99 15.33 -12.06
N ASN A 204 33.75 15.38 -11.57
CA ASN A 204 33.23 16.58 -10.91
C ASN A 204 33.93 16.87 -9.58
N ALA A 205 34.29 15.84 -8.81
CA ALA A 205 35.08 16.01 -7.58
C ALA A 205 36.48 16.56 -7.89
N TRP A 206 37.13 16.02 -8.92
CA TRP A 206 38.45 16.51 -9.36
C TRP A 206 38.42 17.97 -9.86
N ARG A 207 37.38 18.36 -10.63
CA ARG A 207 37.19 19.75 -11.05
C ARG A 207 37.01 20.73 -9.91
N LYS A 208 36.34 20.35 -8.82
CA LYS A 208 36.20 21.21 -7.63
C LYS A 208 37.53 21.49 -6.96
N VAL A 209 38.40 20.50 -6.87
CA VAL A 209 39.75 20.64 -6.28
C VAL A 209 40.67 21.55 -7.12
N LEU A 210 40.42 21.69 -8.42
CA LEU A 210 41.25 22.56 -9.32
C LEU A 210 40.81 24.04 -9.31
N ILE A 211 39.61 24.33 -8.77
CA ILE A 211 39.01 25.67 -8.77
C ILE A 211 39.19 26.36 -7.38
N GLU A 212 39.51 25.59 -6.35
CA GLU A 212 39.95 26.08 -5.02
C GLU A 212 41.47 26.28 -5.02
#